data_4123ac0d32ce3381466d299547321669
#
_entry.id   4123ac0d32ce3381466d299547321669
#
_cell.length_a   1.000
_cell.length_b   1.000
_cell.length_c   1.000
_cell.angle_alpha   90.00
_cell.angle_beta   90.00
_cell.angle_gamma   90.00
#
_symmetry.space_group_name_H-M   'P 1'
#
loop_
_entity.id
_entity.type
_entity.pdbx_description
1 polymer ?
#
loop_
_entity_poly.entity_id
_entity_poly.type
_entity_poly.pdbx_seq_one_letter_code
_entity_poly.pdbx_strand_id
1 'polypeptide(L)'
;MARKIEIAHLFKVFGDDPAAALELVRQGQTKQQIVEQTGASIGVFDASFTIEAGEVFVIMGLSGSGKSTLVRMLNRLIEPTSGRILVDGEDIGQYSEQQLRAFRRKDISMVFQSFALLPHLTVLDNTAFGLELAGVDKAKRHAQARQALEQVGLEVWANSYPDELSGGMQQRVGLARALAADPSILLMDEAFSALDPIIRSEMQGELLRLQQEKQRTIVFISHDLDEAMRIGDRIAIMKDGMVVQVGTPEDILRNPANDYVRSFISGVDASAVFKAGDIARKLQVEVAVSELRGCRPALQRLSEHDRDWACVVDPSYRYQGMVSADSLRAALHGHEGPLGLQHALVPGITPVDSSFPVRELYGRMLETPSPLPVVDERGRYVGSISKNTLLRFLDPETDIAGNPLPQDEAADTAAPDQVPAMASAPETARSAATPSA
;
A
#
# COMPACT_ATOMS: atom_id res chain seq x y z
N MET A 1 3.46 3.13 15.24
CA MET A 1 4.48 4.00 14.60
C MET A 1 4.17 5.45 14.94
N ALA A 2 5.14 6.36 14.88
CA ALA A 2 4.89 7.78 15.12
C ALA A 2 4.31 8.44 13.86
N ARG A 3 3.33 9.33 14.01
CA ARG A 3 2.77 10.10 12.89
C ARG A 3 3.82 11.06 12.33
N LYS A 4 4.06 10.97 11.02
CA LYS A 4 4.99 11.88 10.32
C LYS A 4 4.26 13.06 9.70
N ILE A 5 3.13 12.78 9.02
CA ILE A 5 2.28 13.81 8.43
C ILE A 5 0.85 13.56 8.86
N GLU A 6 0.15 14.62 9.30
CA GLU A 6 -1.27 14.60 9.62
C GLU A 6 -1.98 15.65 8.77
N ILE A 7 -2.99 15.23 8.04
CA ILE A 7 -3.82 16.06 7.18
C ILE A 7 -5.20 16.09 7.80
N ALA A 8 -5.71 17.31 8.07
CA ALA A 8 -6.98 17.51 8.75
C ALA A 8 -7.84 18.50 7.98
N HIS A 9 -8.98 18.03 7.48
CA HIS A 9 -10.00 18.81 6.78
C HIS A 9 -9.43 19.72 5.69
N LEU A 10 -8.58 19.14 4.83
CA LEU A 10 -7.84 19.87 3.82
C LEU A 10 -8.69 20.12 2.58
N PHE A 11 -8.75 21.38 2.16
CA PHE A 11 -9.46 21.83 0.97
C PHE A 11 -8.54 22.61 0.05
N LYS A 12 -8.73 22.38 -1.26
CA LYS A 12 -8.18 23.28 -2.28
C LYS A 12 -9.23 23.63 -3.32
N VAL A 13 -9.55 24.90 -3.39
CA VAL A 13 -10.43 25.48 -4.39
C VAL A 13 -9.62 26.39 -5.29
N PHE A 14 -9.77 26.26 -6.61
CA PHE A 14 -9.22 27.15 -7.61
C PHE A 14 -10.35 27.98 -8.21
N GLY A 15 -10.19 29.29 -8.29
CA GLY A 15 -11.17 30.23 -8.82
C GLY A 15 -10.95 31.61 -8.22
N ASP A 16 -11.76 32.57 -8.63
CA ASP A 16 -11.64 33.97 -8.24
C ASP A 16 -12.07 34.19 -6.78
N ASP A 17 -13.06 33.43 -6.30
CA ASP A 17 -13.54 33.51 -4.91
C ASP A 17 -13.61 32.12 -4.24
N PRO A 18 -12.47 31.59 -3.75
CA PRO A 18 -12.44 30.35 -3.02
C PRO A 18 -13.22 30.37 -1.71
N ALA A 19 -13.40 31.55 -1.10
CA ALA A 19 -14.11 31.68 0.18
C ALA A 19 -15.62 31.46 0.00
N ALA A 20 -16.22 31.99 -1.05
CA ALA A 20 -17.62 31.73 -1.38
C ALA A 20 -17.87 30.25 -1.65
N ALA A 21 -16.97 29.57 -2.38
CA ALA A 21 -17.08 28.14 -2.61
C ALA A 21 -17.01 27.33 -1.30
N LEU A 22 -16.13 27.69 -0.35
CA LEU A 22 -16.06 27.02 0.96
C LEU A 22 -17.32 27.24 1.81
N GLU A 23 -17.98 28.39 1.70
CA GLU A 23 -19.23 28.64 2.40
C GLU A 23 -20.35 27.72 1.87
N LEU A 24 -20.41 27.48 0.57
CA LEU A 24 -21.33 26.52 -0.03
C LEU A 24 -21.03 25.06 0.41
N VAL A 25 -19.74 24.71 0.62
CA VAL A 25 -19.35 23.45 1.23
C VAL A 25 -19.93 23.31 2.63
N ARG A 26 -19.82 24.35 3.48
CA ARG A 26 -20.37 24.36 4.85
C ARG A 26 -21.90 24.26 4.87
N GLN A 27 -22.56 24.73 3.81
CA GLN A 27 -24.00 24.58 3.63
C GLN A 27 -24.40 23.21 3.11
N GLY A 28 -23.47 22.27 2.92
CA GLY A 28 -23.71 20.91 2.48
C GLY A 28 -23.97 20.76 0.97
N GLN A 29 -23.58 21.76 0.16
CA GLN A 29 -23.72 21.65 -1.30
C GLN A 29 -22.70 20.68 -1.87
N THR A 30 -23.12 19.94 -2.91
CA THR A 30 -22.25 19.03 -3.62
C THR A 30 -21.19 19.77 -4.45
N LYS A 31 -20.06 19.10 -4.74
CA LYS A 31 -19.00 19.64 -5.60
C LYS A 31 -19.56 20.19 -6.91
N GLN A 32 -20.50 19.47 -7.56
CA GLN A 32 -21.09 19.88 -8.82
C GLN A 32 -21.90 21.18 -8.67
N GLN A 33 -22.74 21.28 -7.64
CA GLN A 33 -23.51 22.50 -7.36
C GLN A 33 -22.61 23.73 -7.13
N ILE A 34 -21.49 23.52 -6.40
CA ILE A 34 -20.52 24.59 -6.13
C ILE A 34 -19.86 25.05 -7.42
N VAL A 35 -19.42 24.13 -8.28
CA VAL A 35 -18.83 24.44 -9.57
C VAL A 35 -19.81 25.22 -10.46
N GLU A 36 -21.08 24.77 -10.52
CA GLU A 36 -22.13 25.43 -11.31
C GLU A 36 -22.43 26.86 -10.82
N GLN A 37 -22.42 27.09 -9.51
CA GLN A 37 -22.76 28.40 -8.92
C GLN A 37 -21.60 29.38 -8.92
N THR A 38 -20.37 28.89 -8.74
CA THR A 38 -19.19 29.76 -8.55
C THR A 38 -18.21 29.75 -9.72
N GLY A 39 -18.31 28.78 -10.64
CA GLY A 39 -17.30 28.50 -11.65
C GLY A 39 -15.96 28.02 -11.08
N ALA A 40 -15.88 27.78 -9.76
CA ALA A 40 -14.67 27.35 -9.09
C ALA A 40 -14.39 25.87 -9.34
N SER A 41 -13.11 25.50 -9.50
CA SER A 41 -12.68 24.12 -9.60
C SER A 41 -12.18 23.62 -8.23
N ILE A 42 -12.75 22.51 -7.74
CA ILE A 42 -12.34 21.92 -6.46
C ILE A 42 -11.31 20.83 -6.73
N GLY A 43 -10.06 21.11 -6.37
CA GLY A 43 -8.94 20.18 -6.52
C GLY A 43 -8.84 19.14 -5.40
N VAL A 44 -9.12 19.55 -4.14
CA VAL A 44 -9.17 18.67 -2.97
C VAL A 44 -10.36 19.08 -2.11
N PHE A 45 -11.12 18.09 -1.65
CA PHE A 45 -12.34 18.27 -0.89
C PHE A 45 -12.28 17.42 0.39
N ASP A 46 -12.19 18.08 1.54
CA ASP A 46 -12.21 17.50 2.90
C ASP A 46 -11.28 16.29 3.10
N ALA A 47 -10.05 16.38 2.62
CA ALA A 47 -9.10 15.29 2.82
C ALA A 47 -8.60 15.25 4.26
N SER A 48 -8.75 14.08 4.91
CA SER A 48 -8.30 13.83 6.30
C SER A 48 -7.71 12.43 6.41
N PHE A 49 -6.40 12.34 6.72
CA PHE A 49 -5.68 11.08 6.94
C PHE A 49 -4.32 11.34 7.56
N THR A 50 -3.64 10.27 7.96
CA THR A 50 -2.28 10.33 8.54
C THR A 50 -1.31 9.50 7.72
N ILE A 51 -0.03 9.90 7.72
CA ILE A 51 1.08 9.16 7.16
C ILE A 51 2.07 8.89 8.29
N GLU A 52 2.45 7.63 8.47
CA GLU A 52 3.34 7.23 9.55
C GLU A 52 4.81 7.44 9.18
N ALA A 53 5.68 7.55 10.19
CA ALA A 53 7.10 7.70 9.94
C ALA A 53 7.69 6.41 9.33
N GLY A 54 8.42 6.55 8.23
CA GLY A 54 9.10 5.43 7.57
C GLY A 54 8.20 4.59 6.66
N GLU A 55 6.91 4.96 6.45
CA GLU A 55 6.06 4.23 5.51
C GLU A 55 6.19 4.74 4.07
N VAL A 56 5.89 3.87 3.13
CA VAL A 56 5.58 4.20 1.74
C VAL A 56 4.07 4.35 1.60
N PHE A 57 3.60 5.60 1.55
CA PHE A 57 2.19 5.94 1.41
C PHE A 57 1.87 6.27 -0.03
N VAL A 58 1.00 5.50 -0.68
CA VAL A 58 0.64 5.69 -2.09
C VAL A 58 -0.68 6.43 -2.22
N ILE A 59 -0.74 7.41 -3.12
CA ILE A 59 -1.96 8.14 -3.46
C ILE A 59 -2.37 7.75 -4.88
N MET A 60 -3.56 7.16 -5.01
CA MET A 60 -4.10 6.67 -6.26
C MET A 60 -5.41 7.35 -6.65
N GLY A 61 -5.82 7.14 -7.90
CA GLY A 61 -7.09 7.61 -8.45
C GLY A 61 -6.94 7.97 -9.93
N LEU A 62 -8.06 8.17 -10.60
CA LEU A 62 -8.10 8.55 -12.02
C LEU A 62 -7.43 9.92 -12.28
N SER A 63 -7.13 10.22 -13.55
CA SER A 63 -6.63 11.54 -13.94
C SER A 63 -7.62 12.62 -13.51
N GLY A 64 -7.11 13.75 -12.97
CA GLY A 64 -7.97 14.84 -12.47
C GLY A 64 -8.58 14.61 -11.08
N SER A 65 -8.30 13.49 -10.37
CA SER A 65 -8.84 13.24 -9.02
C SER A 65 -8.21 14.09 -7.91
N GLY A 66 -7.23 14.96 -8.20
CA GLY A 66 -6.63 15.88 -7.24
C GLY A 66 -5.32 15.42 -6.59
N LYS A 67 -4.77 14.26 -6.96
CA LYS A 67 -3.54 13.66 -6.37
C LYS A 67 -2.35 14.62 -6.33
N SER A 68 -1.95 15.13 -7.50
CA SER A 68 -0.81 16.07 -7.61
C SER A 68 -1.05 17.38 -6.85
N THR A 69 -2.32 17.84 -6.79
CA THR A 69 -2.70 19.01 -5.98
C THR A 69 -2.47 18.70 -4.50
N LEU A 70 -2.94 17.55 -4.02
CA LEU A 70 -2.77 17.11 -2.63
C LEU A 70 -1.30 17.00 -2.26
N VAL A 71 -0.47 16.31 -3.05
CA VAL A 71 0.97 16.15 -2.78
C VAL A 71 1.71 17.48 -2.80
N ARG A 72 1.36 18.40 -3.74
CA ARG A 72 1.96 19.74 -3.79
C ARG A 72 1.52 20.66 -2.65
N MET A 73 0.45 20.35 -1.95
CA MET A 73 0.09 21.04 -0.71
C MET A 73 0.97 20.55 0.47
N LEU A 74 1.44 19.30 0.49
CA LEU A 74 2.28 18.77 1.57
C LEU A 74 3.63 19.52 1.70
N ASN A 75 4.11 20.13 0.63
CA ASN A 75 5.31 20.99 0.66
C ASN A 75 4.98 22.46 0.44
N ARG A 76 3.67 22.82 0.49
CA ARG A 76 3.14 24.18 0.24
C ARG A 76 3.61 24.81 -1.08
N LEU A 77 3.86 24.01 -2.12
CA LEU A 77 3.95 24.55 -3.49
C LEU A 77 2.57 25.02 -3.98
N ILE A 78 1.51 24.44 -3.44
CA ILE A 78 0.14 24.92 -3.56
C ILE A 78 -0.36 25.20 -2.15
N GLU A 79 -0.83 26.43 -1.90
CA GLU A 79 -1.43 26.81 -0.62
C GLU A 79 -2.81 26.15 -0.48
N PRO A 80 -3.10 25.51 0.66
CA PRO A 80 -4.45 25.08 1.00
C PRO A 80 -5.42 26.26 1.05
N THR A 81 -6.67 26.03 0.65
CA THR A 81 -7.73 27.02 0.85
C THR A 81 -8.26 26.96 2.29
N SER A 82 -8.30 25.78 2.88
CA SER A 82 -8.69 25.54 4.28
C SER A 82 -8.11 24.21 4.77
N GLY A 83 -8.15 23.99 6.08
CA GLY A 83 -7.61 22.81 6.74
C GLY A 83 -6.19 23.01 7.24
N ARG A 84 -5.57 21.92 7.71
CA ARG A 84 -4.23 21.94 8.29
C ARG A 84 -3.39 20.77 7.82
N ILE A 85 -2.09 20.99 7.73
CA ILE A 85 -1.09 19.96 7.45
C ILE A 85 -0.04 20.05 8.55
N LEU A 86 0.05 19.03 9.39
CA LEU A 86 1.06 18.95 10.42
C LEU A 86 2.16 17.99 9.97
N VAL A 87 3.41 18.40 10.14
CA VAL A 87 4.60 17.56 9.92
C VAL A 87 5.36 17.49 11.24
N ASP A 88 5.60 16.28 11.74
CA ASP A 88 6.17 16.05 13.07
C ASP A 88 5.44 16.84 14.19
N GLY A 89 4.11 17.03 14.03
CA GLY A 89 3.25 17.77 14.96
C GLY A 89 3.24 19.29 14.78
N GLU A 90 4.05 19.85 13.89
CA GLU A 90 4.08 21.29 13.58
C GLU A 90 3.21 21.62 12.35
N ASP A 91 2.35 22.62 12.47
CA ASP A 91 1.49 23.08 11.36
C ASP A 91 2.32 23.89 10.35
N ILE A 92 2.63 23.27 9.21
CA ILE A 92 3.38 23.93 8.13
C ILE A 92 2.62 25.12 7.51
N GLY A 93 1.29 25.21 7.71
CA GLY A 93 0.47 26.33 7.30
C GLY A 93 0.87 27.63 8.00
N GLN A 94 1.40 27.53 9.22
CA GLN A 94 1.85 28.67 10.02
C GLN A 94 3.30 29.09 9.75
N TYR A 95 4.04 28.35 8.92
CA TYR A 95 5.44 28.65 8.65
C TYR A 95 5.58 29.99 7.89
N SER A 96 6.49 30.85 8.38
CA SER A 96 6.99 31.98 7.62
C SER A 96 7.71 31.51 6.35
N GLU A 97 7.88 32.39 5.37
CA GLU A 97 8.62 32.12 4.14
C GLU A 97 10.05 31.57 4.40
N GLN A 98 10.69 32.07 5.47
CA GLN A 98 12.02 31.62 5.85
C GLN A 98 12.01 30.20 6.41
N GLN A 99 11.05 29.87 7.27
CA GLN A 99 10.86 28.53 7.83
C GLN A 99 10.47 27.54 6.73
N LEU A 100 9.57 27.92 5.81
CA LEU A 100 9.15 27.10 4.68
C LEU A 100 10.32 26.77 3.74
N ARG A 101 11.20 27.76 3.47
CA ARG A 101 12.42 27.50 2.68
C ARG A 101 13.38 26.56 3.41
N ALA A 102 13.53 26.70 4.74
CA ALA A 102 14.37 25.79 5.52
C ALA A 102 13.81 24.37 5.50
N PHE A 103 12.50 24.21 5.68
CA PHE A 103 11.79 22.93 5.60
C PHE A 103 11.97 22.26 4.22
N ARG A 104 11.76 23.03 3.12
CA ARG A 104 11.95 22.49 1.74
C ARG A 104 13.39 22.11 1.41
N ARG A 105 14.37 22.72 2.10
CA ARG A 105 15.80 22.41 1.86
C ARG A 105 16.29 21.21 2.62
N LYS A 106 15.68 20.89 3.76
CA LYS A 106 16.22 19.90 4.70
C LYS A 106 15.30 18.68 4.87
N ASP A 107 14.01 18.93 5.08
CA ASP A 107 13.12 17.90 5.61
C ASP A 107 12.30 17.20 4.54
N ILE A 108 12.02 17.89 3.41
CA ILE A 108 11.17 17.39 2.35
C ILE A 108 11.76 17.63 0.96
N SER A 109 11.81 16.60 0.13
CA SER A 109 12.20 16.70 -1.29
C SER A 109 11.10 16.19 -2.20
N MET A 110 11.11 16.62 -3.46
CA MET A 110 10.12 16.21 -4.44
C MET A 110 10.75 15.77 -5.75
N VAL A 111 10.32 14.60 -6.24
CA VAL A 111 10.58 14.10 -7.60
C VAL A 111 9.35 14.38 -8.44
N PHE A 112 9.53 15.07 -9.55
CA PHE A 112 8.45 15.47 -10.46
C PHE A 112 8.24 14.47 -11.58
N GLN A 113 7.05 14.45 -12.16
CA GLN A 113 6.70 13.66 -13.34
C GLN A 113 7.60 14.01 -14.55
N SER A 114 7.83 15.30 -14.79
CA SER A 114 8.86 15.76 -15.74
C SER A 114 10.19 15.80 -15.01
N PHE A 115 11.26 15.37 -15.65
CA PHE A 115 12.59 15.24 -15.02
C PHE A 115 13.07 16.56 -14.41
N ALA A 116 12.63 17.70 -14.92
CA ALA A 116 12.95 19.05 -14.45
C ALA A 116 14.48 19.25 -14.24
N LEU A 117 15.29 18.65 -15.10
CA LEU A 117 16.74 18.83 -15.09
C LEU A 117 17.12 20.13 -15.78
N LEU A 118 18.14 20.78 -15.27
CA LEU A 118 18.70 22.00 -15.85
C LEU A 118 19.65 21.59 -17.00
N PRO A 119 19.32 21.89 -18.26
CA PRO A 119 20.03 21.32 -19.42
C PRO A 119 21.46 21.83 -19.55
N HIS A 120 21.77 22.98 -18.97
CA HIS A 120 23.10 23.61 -19.01
C HIS A 120 24.03 23.19 -17.86
N LEU A 121 23.52 22.33 -16.94
CA LEU A 121 24.29 21.77 -15.84
C LEU A 121 24.59 20.31 -16.08
N THR A 122 25.75 19.85 -15.61
CA THR A 122 26.10 18.44 -15.62
C THR A 122 25.16 17.61 -14.73
N VAL A 123 25.19 16.30 -14.86
CA VAL A 123 24.46 15.37 -13.98
C VAL A 123 24.84 15.59 -12.51
N LEU A 124 26.15 15.77 -12.24
CA LEU A 124 26.64 16.07 -10.89
C LEU A 124 26.10 17.40 -10.35
N ASP A 125 26.14 18.45 -11.18
CA ASP A 125 25.67 19.77 -10.76
C ASP A 125 24.15 19.81 -10.63
N ASN A 126 23.40 19.12 -11.49
CA ASN A 126 21.95 18.90 -11.29
C ASN A 126 21.65 18.22 -9.97
N THR A 127 22.39 17.17 -9.63
CA THR A 127 22.23 16.43 -8.37
C THR A 127 22.59 17.30 -7.16
N ALA A 128 23.64 18.12 -7.28
CA ALA A 128 24.12 19.02 -6.24
C ALA A 128 23.27 20.31 -6.09
N PHE A 129 22.37 20.61 -7.02
CA PHE A 129 21.70 21.92 -7.12
C PHE A 129 20.92 22.31 -5.85
N GLY A 130 20.19 21.39 -5.24
CA GLY A 130 19.50 21.66 -3.97
C GLY A 130 20.44 22.03 -2.82
N LEU A 131 21.60 21.38 -2.76
CA LEU A 131 22.65 21.66 -1.78
C LEU A 131 23.34 22.99 -2.04
N GLU A 132 23.49 23.39 -3.31
CA GLU A 132 24.01 24.70 -3.68
C GLU A 132 23.08 25.82 -3.18
N LEU A 133 21.78 25.70 -3.43
CA LEU A 133 20.76 26.63 -2.92
C LEU A 133 20.71 26.67 -1.38
N ALA A 134 21.12 25.58 -0.72
CA ALA A 134 21.27 25.52 0.73
C ALA A 134 22.58 26.15 1.24
N GLY A 135 23.48 26.62 0.36
CA GLY A 135 24.74 27.25 0.71
C GLY A 135 25.84 26.26 1.13
N VAL A 136 25.71 24.97 0.77
CA VAL A 136 26.73 23.96 1.08
C VAL A 136 27.96 24.18 0.22
N ASP A 137 29.15 24.09 0.82
CA ASP A 137 30.44 24.22 0.12
C ASP A 137 30.53 23.27 -1.08
N LYS A 138 31.22 23.73 -2.15
CA LYS A 138 31.28 23.01 -3.42
C LYS A 138 31.87 21.60 -3.30
N ALA A 139 32.94 21.45 -2.55
CA ALA A 139 33.58 20.13 -2.37
C ALA A 139 32.63 19.16 -1.63
N LYS A 140 31.95 19.65 -0.58
CA LYS A 140 31.02 18.87 0.21
C LYS A 140 29.76 18.51 -0.59
N ARG A 141 29.16 19.49 -1.30
CA ARG A 141 27.95 19.21 -2.10
C ARG A 141 28.21 18.23 -3.27
N HIS A 142 29.38 18.33 -3.91
CA HIS A 142 29.76 17.36 -4.95
C HIS A 142 30.03 15.96 -4.39
N ALA A 143 30.61 15.85 -3.20
CA ALA A 143 30.76 14.54 -2.54
C ALA A 143 29.41 13.89 -2.23
N GLN A 144 28.46 14.66 -1.66
CA GLN A 144 27.10 14.18 -1.38
C GLN A 144 26.35 13.83 -2.68
N ALA A 145 26.47 14.65 -3.72
CA ALA A 145 25.86 14.39 -5.01
C ALA A 145 26.41 13.11 -5.67
N ARG A 146 27.73 12.86 -5.60
CA ARG A 146 28.33 11.60 -6.08
C ARG A 146 27.78 10.39 -5.34
N GLN A 147 27.67 10.47 -4.02
CA GLN A 147 27.09 9.41 -3.22
C GLN A 147 25.62 9.12 -3.63
N ALA A 148 24.83 10.18 -3.89
CA ALA A 148 23.47 10.01 -4.37
C ALA A 148 23.42 9.43 -5.79
N LEU A 149 24.35 9.78 -6.68
CA LEU A 149 24.45 9.21 -8.02
C LEU A 149 24.89 7.74 -7.98
N GLU A 150 25.77 7.37 -7.06
CA GLU A 150 26.18 5.97 -6.82
C GLU A 150 24.97 5.12 -6.42
N GLN A 151 24.12 5.62 -5.51
CA GLN A 151 22.90 4.94 -5.06
C GLN A 151 21.92 4.61 -6.21
N VAL A 152 21.91 5.42 -7.27
CA VAL A 152 21.05 5.20 -8.45
C VAL A 152 21.81 4.63 -9.65
N GLY A 153 23.08 4.23 -9.48
CA GLY A 153 23.92 3.61 -10.52
C GLY A 153 24.35 4.55 -11.63
N LEU A 154 24.46 5.88 -11.35
CA LEU A 154 24.81 6.89 -12.37
C LEU A 154 26.13 7.64 -12.09
N GLU A 155 26.99 7.16 -11.19
CA GLU A 155 28.23 7.83 -10.85
C GLU A 155 29.14 8.06 -12.08
N VAL A 156 29.20 7.09 -12.98
CA VAL A 156 30.03 7.16 -14.20
C VAL A 156 29.58 8.27 -15.16
N TRP A 157 28.33 8.71 -15.07
CA TRP A 157 27.70 9.75 -15.88
C TRP A 157 27.75 11.14 -15.21
N ALA A 158 28.48 11.30 -14.11
CA ALA A 158 28.48 12.52 -13.31
C ALA A 158 28.84 13.79 -14.12
N ASN A 159 29.70 13.67 -15.13
CA ASN A 159 30.17 14.78 -15.95
C ASN A 159 29.37 14.95 -17.26
N SER A 160 28.43 14.09 -17.57
CA SER A 160 27.55 14.18 -18.75
C SER A 160 26.47 15.24 -18.55
N TYR A 161 25.85 15.64 -19.66
CA TYR A 161 24.71 16.55 -19.67
C TYR A 161 23.38 15.77 -19.82
N PRO A 162 22.23 16.36 -19.43
CA PRO A 162 20.94 15.69 -19.51
C PRO A 162 20.57 15.15 -20.89
N ASP A 163 20.92 15.83 -21.98
CA ASP A 163 20.65 15.45 -23.36
C ASP A 163 21.46 14.23 -23.84
N GLU A 164 22.53 13.87 -23.12
CA GLU A 164 23.32 12.66 -23.37
C GLU A 164 22.74 11.41 -22.69
N LEU A 165 21.65 11.57 -21.91
CA LEU A 165 21.04 10.51 -21.09
C LEU A 165 19.70 10.02 -21.68
N SER A 166 19.41 8.73 -21.53
CA SER A 166 18.07 8.20 -21.77
C SER A 166 17.05 8.79 -20.76
N GLY A 167 15.76 8.74 -21.07
CA GLY A 167 14.70 9.22 -20.16
C GLY A 167 14.74 8.55 -18.79
N GLY A 168 15.00 7.23 -18.74
CA GLY A 168 15.18 6.50 -17.49
C GLY A 168 16.40 6.96 -16.68
N MET A 169 17.51 7.29 -17.34
CA MET A 169 18.68 7.86 -16.66
C MET A 169 18.39 9.27 -16.14
N GLN A 170 17.70 10.10 -16.92
CA GLN A 170 17.28 11.44 -16.46
C GLN A 170 16.38 11.36 -15.23
N GLN A 171 15.47 10.38 -15.16
CA GLN A 171 14.65 10.13 -13.99
C GLN A 171 15.47 9.74 -12.76
N ARG A 172 16.47 8.86 -12.93
CA ARG A 172 17.42 8.50 -11.87
C ARG A 172 18.22 9.72 -11.39
N VAL A 173 18.60 10.64 -12.26
CA VAL A 173 19.23 11.91 -11.84
C VAL A 173 18.28 12.75 -11.02
N GLY A 174 16.98 12.83 -11.41
CA GLY A 174 15.94 13.51 -10.63
C GLY A 174 15.77 12.92 -9.22
N LEU A 175 15.81 11.59 -9.12
CA LEU A 175 15.77 10.87 -7.84
C LEU A 175 17.05 11.15 -7.02
N ALA A 176 18.24 11.06 -7.63
CA ALA A 176 19.50 11.37 -6.96
C ALA A 176 19.54 12.81 -6.43
N ARG A 177 19.03 13.78 -7.19
CA ARG A 177 18.89 15.19 -6.76
C ARG A 177 18.01 15.30 -5.50
N ALA A 178 16.91 14.58 -5.46
CA ALA A 178 16.02 14.58 -4.29
C ALA A 178 16.68 13.90 -3.07
N LEU A 179 17.48 12.86 -3.30
CA LEU A 179 18.17 12.11 -2.24
C LEU A 179 19.43 12.81 -1.72
N ALA A 180 20.07 13.66 -2.52
CA ALA A 180 21.34 14.33 -2.15
C ALA A 180 21.25 15.19 -0.89
N ALA A 181 20.07 15.77 -0.62
CA ALA A 181 19.79 16.54 0.60
C ALA A 181 19.47 15.67 1.83
N ASP A 182 19.40 14.35 1.67
CA ASP A 182 19.04 13.37 2.71
C ASP A 182 17.74 13.73 3.46
N PRO A 183 16.61 13.93 2.74
CA PRO A 183 15.35 14.37 3.34
C PRO A 183 14.70 13.26 4.17
N SER A 184 13.93 13.64 5.20
CA SER A 184 13.11 12.71 5.98
C SER A 184 11.80 12.33 5.27
N ILE A 185 11.34 13.19 4.34
CA ILE A 185 10.13 12.98 3.53
C ILE A 185 10.47 13.12 2.05
N LEU A 186 10.09 12.13 1.25
CA LEU A 186 10.25 12.13 -0.20
C LEU A 186 8.88 12.12 -0.86
N LEU A 187 8.53 13.18 -1.58
CA LEU A 187 7.33 13.26 -2.39
C LEU A 187 7.65 12.85 -3.84
N MET A 188 6.81 12.01 -4.44
CA MET A 188 7.01 11.50 -5.78
C MET A 188 5.71 11.63 -6.58
N ASP A 189 5.68 12.57 -7.55
CA ASP A 189 4.51 12.84 -8.39
C ASP A 189 4.65 12.10 -9.72
N GLU A 190 4.06 10.89 -9.83
CA GLU A 190 4.13 9.97 -10.98
C GLU A 190 5.56 9.76 -11.51
N ALA A 191 6.51 9.61 -10.59
CA ALA A 191 7.93 9.64 -10.89
C ALA A 191 8.41 8.54 -11.85
N PHE A 192 7.67 7.44 -12.01
CA PHE A 192 8.06 6.31 -12.86
C PHE A 192 7.14 6.11 -14.07
N SER A 193 6.15 6.98 -14.28
CA SER A 193 5.15 6.83 -15.35
C SER A 193 5.74 6.85 -16.76
N ALA A 194 6.81 7.60 -16.98
CA ALA A 194 7.48 7.75 -18.27
C ALA A 194 8.52 6.66 -18.57
N LEU A 195 8.73 5.70 -17.66
CA LEU A 195 9.71 4.62 -17.81
C LEU A 195 9.09 3.39 -18.47
N ASP A 196 9.90 2.66 -19.23
CA ASP A 196 9.53 1.33 -19.71
C ASP A 196 9.35 0.35 -18.53
N PRO A 197 8.60 -0.76 -18.71
CA PRO A 197 8.24 -1.66 -17.61
C PRO A 197 9.44 -2.28 -16.88
N ILE A 198 10.55 -2.54 -17.59
CA ILE A 198 11.74 -3.17 -17.00
C ILE A 198 12.44 -2.16 -16.09
N ILE A 199 12.76 -0.99 -16.63
CA ILE A 199 13.42 0.09 -15.86
C ILE A 199 12.54 0.54 -14.69
N ARG A 200 11.20 0.62 -14.89
CA ARG A 200 10.25 0.93 -13.81
C ARG A 200 10.36 -0.07 -12.67
N SER A 201 10.36 -1.36 -12.97
CA SER A 201 10.49 -2.42 -11.94
C SER A 201 11.82 -2.35 -11.19
N GLU A 202 12.93 -2.07 -11.88
CA GLU A 202 14.24 -1.85 -11.27
C GLU A 202 14.23 -0.65 -10.32
N MET A 203 13.66 0.48 -10.76
CA MET A 203 13.57 1.70 -9.96
C MET A 203 12.69 1.55 -8.71
N GLN A 204 11.61 0.79 -8.81
CA GLN A 204 10.76 0.44 -7.67
C GLN A 204 11.55 -0.40 -6.64
N GLY A 205 12.28 -1.41 -7.11
CA GLY A 205 13.14 -2.23 -6.24
C GLY A 205 14.20 -1.39 -5.54
N GLU A 206 14.83 -0.47 -6.27
CA GLU A 206 15.85 0.45 -5.72
C GLU A 206 15.22 1.42 -4.70
N LEU A 207 14.02 1.96 -4.97
CA LEU A 207 13.30 2.82 -4.03
C LEU A 207 13.02 2.11 -2.70
N LEU A 208 12.54 0.86 -2.76
CA LEU A 208 12.27 0.05 -1.57
C LEU A 208 13.55 -0.26 -0.79
N ARG A 209 14.66 -0.56 -1.49
CA ARG A 209 15.96 -0.77 -0.85
C ARG A 209 16.43 0.49 -0.10
N LEU A 210 16.37 1.66 -0.75
CA LEU A 210 16.73 2.94 -0.16
C LEU A 210 15.82 3.33 1.02
N GLN A 211 14.54 2.99 0.95
CA GLN A 211 13.60 3.20 2.05
C GLN A 211 13.96 2.34 3.26
N GLN A 212 14.23 1.05 3.06
CA GLN A 212 14.62 0.14 4.15
C GLN A 212 15.92 0.55 4.84
N GLU A 213 16.92 1.05 4.10
CA GLU A 213 18.21 1.48 4.64
C GLU A 213 18.08 2.66 5.61
N LYS A 214 17.19 3.62 5.32
CA LYS A 214 17.09 4.88 6.09
C LYS A 214 15.71 5.16 6.67
N GLN A 215 14.73 4.28 6.45
CA GLN A 215 13.34 4.44 6.93
C GLN A 215 12.74 5.82 6.62
N ARG A 216 12.96 6.34 5.39
CA ARG A 216 12.36 7.59 4.94
C ARG A 216 10.87 7.42 4.73
N THR A 217 10.11 8.46 5.06
CA THR A 217 8.69 8.52 4.70
C THR A 217 8.57 8.89 3.22
N ILE A 218 7.88 8.07 2.44
CA ILE A 218 7.69 8.28 1.01
C ILE A 218 6.20 8.50 0.74
N VAL A 219 5.86 9.59 0.05
CA VAL A 219 4.51 9.83 -0.47
C VAL A 219 4.59 9.72 -2.00
N PHE A 220 3.98 8.69 -2.53
CA PHE A 220 4.10 8.31 -3.93
C PHE A 220 2.76 8.39 -4.66
N ILE A 221 2.68 9.14 -5.75
CA ILE A 221 1.52 9.12 -6.64
C ILE A 221 1.74 8.07 -7.73
N SER A 222 0.77 7.18 -7.88
CA SER A 222 0.68 6.27 -9.02
C SER A 222 -0.73 6.27 -9.63
N HIS A 223 -0.81 6.03 -10.91
CA HIS A 223 -2.04 5.63 -11.60
C HIS A 223 -2.05 4.14 -11.97
N ASP A 224 -0.95 3.44 -11.70
CA ASP A 224 -0.76 2.01 -11.90
C ASP A 224 -1.06 1.29 -10.57
N LEU A 225 -2.09 0.46 -10.61
CA LEU A 225 -2.61 -0.22 -9.41
C LEU A 225 -1.67 -1.31 -8.92
N ASP A 226 -1.06 -2.06 -9.83
CA ASP A 226 -0.08 -3.10 -9.48
C ASP A 226 1.17 -2.48 -8.85
N GLU A 227 1.59 -1.31 -9.34
CA GLU A 227 2.67 -0.53 -8.73
C GLU A 227 2.34 -0.17 -7.29
N ALA A 228 1.15 0.38 -7.04
CA ALA A 228 0.74 0.80 -5.69
C ALA A 228 0.62 -0.37 -4.73
N MET A 229 0.03 -1.47 -5.18
CA MET A 229 -0.12 -2.69 -4.37
C MET A 229 1.24 -3.34 -4.04
N ARG A 230 2.23 -3.17 -4.92
CA ARG A 230 3.57 -3.73 -4.74
C ARG A 230 4.45 -2.94 -3.79
N ILE A 231 4.39 -1.60 -3.85
CA ILE A 231 5.33 -0.74 -3.12
C ILE A 231 4.73 -0.06 -1.89
N GLY A 232 3.40 0.07 -1.83
CA GLY A 232 2.71 0.81 -0.77
C GLY A 232 2.53 -0.01 0.50
N ASP A 233 2.93 0.54 1.64
CA ASP A 233 2.50 0.04 2.95
C ASP A 233 1.03 0.38 3.19
N ARG A 234 0.60 1.60 2.80
CA ARG A 234 -0.79 2.03 2.78
C ARG A 234 -1.09 2.83 1.52
N ILE A 235 -2.34 2.75 1.07
CA ILE A 235 -2.83 3.38 -0.15
C ILE A 235 -4.04 4.26 0.19
N ALA A 236 -4.04 5.50 -0.32
CA ALA A 236 -5.22 6.37 -0.36
C ALA A 236 -5.79 6.40 -1.76
N ILE A 237 -7.04 6.01 -1.92
CA ILE A 237 -7.77 6.07 -3.19
C ILE A 237 -8.55 7.38 -3.25
N MET A 238 -8.30 8.16 -4.28
CA MET A 238 -8.96 9.45 -4.51
C MET A 238 -9.93 9.40 -5.69
N LYS A 239 -11.10 10.03 -5.49
CA LYS A 239 -12.10 10.28 -6.54
C LYS A 239 -12.60 11.72 -6.42
N ASP A 240 -12.61 12.47 -7.51
CA ASP A 240 -13.20 13.82 -7.58
C ASP A 240 -12.72 14.80 -6.48
N GLY A 241 -11.46 14.72 -6.08
CA GLY A 241 -10.86 15.54 -5.02
C GLY A 241 -11.05 14.99 -3.61
N MET A 242 -11.83 13.95 -3.40
CA MET A 242 -12.06 13.30 -2.11
C MET A 242 -11.16 12.08 -1.93
N VAL A 243 -10.76 11.83 -0.67
CA VAL A 243 -10.16 10.56 -0.27
C VAL A 243 -11.29 9.60 0.07
N VAL A 244 -11.46 8.56 -0.76
CA VAL A 244 -12.57 7.60 -0.65
C VAL A 244 -12.25 6.49 0.34
N GLN A 245 -11.00 5.99 0.32
CA GLN A 245 -10.54 4.94 1.22
C GLN A 245 -9.04 5.10 1.48
N VAL A 246 -8.62 4.78 2.71
CA VAL A 246 -7.23 4.61 3.09
C VAL A 246 -7.09 3.27 3.81
N GLY A 247 -6.13 2.45 3.40
CA GLY A 247 -5.88 1.14 4.02
C GLY A 247 -4.60 0.51 3.48
N THR A 248 -4.24 -0.65 4.03
CA THR A 248 -3.21 -1.50 3.43
C THR A 248 -3.70 -2.06 2.09
N PRO A 249 -2.81 -2.51 1.18
CA PRO A 249 -3.23 -3.22 -0.03
C PRO A 249 -4.23 -4.33 0.24
N GLU A 250 -3.97 -5.12 1.27
CA GLU A 250 -4.83 -6.22 1.70
C GLU A 250 -6.21 -5.73 2.17
N ASP A 251 -6.27 -4.67 3.01
CA ASP A 251 -7.53 -4.10 3.50
C ASP A 251 -8.41 -3.61 2.35
N ILE A 252 -7.81 -2.94 1.36
CA ILE A 252 -8.52 -2.40 0.20
C ILE A 252 -9.09 -3.52 -0.66
N LEU A 253 -8.33 -4.59 -0.88
CA LEU A 253 -8.79 -5.74 -1.65
C LEU A 253 -9.87 -6.54 -0.92
N ARG A 254 -9.76 -6.71 0.41
CA ARG A 254 -10.75 -7.46 1.21
C ARG A 254 -12.04 -6.68 1.45
N ASN A 255 -11.91 -5.39 1.73
CA ASN A 255 -13.01 -4.54 2.21
C ASN A 255 -13.09 -3.24 1.41
N PRO A 256 -13.42 -3.28 0.11
CA PRO A 256 -13.60 -2.07 -0.68
C PRO A 256 -14.73 -1.22 -0.10
N ALA A 257 -14.47 0.07 0.15
CA ALA A 257 -15.40 0.97 0.85
C ALA A 257 -16.71 1.22 0.09
N ASN A 258 -16.68 1.10 -1.23
CA ASN A 258 -17.85 1.28 -2.10
C ASN A 258 -17.61 0.65 -3.49
N ASP A 259 -18.62 0.71 -4.36
CA ASP A 259 -18.55 0.12 -5.71
C ASP A 259 -17.52 0.77 -6.61
N TYR A 260 -17.22 2.07 -6.40
CA TYR A 260 -16.13 2.73 -7.12
C TYR A 260 -14.77 2.08 -6.79
N VAL A 261 -14.47 1.86 -5.51
CA VAL A 261 -13.23 1.22 -5.10
C VAL A 261 -13.20 -0.23 -5.60
N ARG A 262 -14.31 -0.95 -5.49
CA ARG A 262 -14.43 -2.34 -6.01
C ARG A 262 -14.13 -2.41 -7.50
N SER A 263 -14.76 -1.53 -8.29
CA SER A 263 -14.51 -1.45 -9.73
C SER A 263 -13.08 -1.01 -10.05
N PHE A 264 -12.52 -0.09 -9.24
CA PHE A 264 -11.17 0.42 -9.42
C PHE A 264 -10.12 -0.68 -9.23
N ILE A 265 -10.31 -1.60 -8.27
CA ILE A 265 -9.37 -2.69 -7.95
C ILE A 265 -9.64 -3.99 -8.71
N SER A 266 -10.70 -4.08 -9.51
CA SER A 266 -11.11 -5.34 -10.19
C SER A 266 -10.08 -5.93 -11.15
N GLY A 267 -9.06 -5.16 -11.56
CA GLY A 267 -7.99 -5.63 -12.45
C GLY A 267 -6.71 -6.09 -11.74
N VAL A 268 -6.67 -6.06 -10.40
CA VAL A 268 -5.45 -6.39 -9.63
C VAL A 268 -5.21 -7.89 -9.60
N ASP A 269 -3.96 -8.28 -9.80
CA ASP A 269 -3.51 -9.62 -9.45
C ASP A 269 -3.39 -9.78 -7.93
N ALA A 270 -4.48 -10.21 -7.29
CA ALA A 270 -4.53 -10.45 -5.85
C ALA A 270 -3.43 -11.43 -5.37
N SER A 271 -2.95 -12.34 -6.24
CA SER A 271 -1.90 -13.30 -5.88
C SER A 271 -0.55 -12.63 -5.57
N ALA A 272 -0.34 -11.41 -6.07
CA ALA A 272 0.87 -10.63 -5.80
C ALA A 272 0.86 -9.96 -4.42
N VAL A 273 -0.34 -9.75 -3.84
CA VAL A 273 -0.54 -9.05 -2.57
C VAL A 273 -0.65 -10.03 -1.40
N PHE A 274 -1.42 -11.11 -1.59
CA PHE A 274 -1.73 -12.06 -0.52
C PHE A 274 -0.63 -13.08 -0.28
N LYS A 275 -0.59 -13.54 0.99
CA LYS A 275 0.32 -14.58 1.48
C LYS A 275 -0.44 -15.89 1.71
N ALA A 276 0.27 -16.99 1.82
CA ALA A 276 -0.30 -18.32 2.06
C ALA A 276 -1.19 -18.35 3.31
N GLY A 277 -0.80 -17.63 4.38
CA GLY A 277 -1.59 -17.53 5.60
C GLY A 277 -2.96 -16.88 5.41
N ASP A 278 -3.09 -15.96 4.46
CA ASP A 278 -4.32 -15.19 4.20
C ASP A 278 -5.41 -16.02 3.54
N ILE A 279 -5.02 -17.01 2.72
CA ILE A 279 -5.92 -17.89 1.98
C ILE A 279 -6.00 -19.29 2.57
N ALA A 280 -5.13 -19.63 3.54
CA ALA A 280 -5.15 -20.92 4.21
C ALA A 280 -6.48 -21.13 4.95
N ARG A 281 -7.09 -22.29 4.76
CA ARG A 281 -8.30 -22.69 5.47
C ARG A 281 -8.01 -23.86 6.38
N LYS A 282 -8.56 -23.84 7.58
CA LYS A 282 -8.48 -25.02 8.45
C LYS A 282 -9.19 -26.16 7.78
N LEU A 283 -8.50 -27.29 7.65
CA LEU A 283 -9.15 -28.54 7.24
C LEU A 283 -10.19 -28.91 8.29
N GLN A 284 -11.35 -29.38 7.88
CA GLN A 284 -12.38 -29.84 8.80
C GLN A 284 -11.92 -31.04 9.66
N VAL A 285 -10.87 -31.73 9.21
CA VAL A 285 -10.26 -32.84 9.92
C VAL A 285 -8.81 -32.52 10.26
N GLU A 286 -8.60 -32.07 11.48
CA GLU A 286 -7.30 -32.01 12.13
C GLU A 286 -7.19 -33.22 13.04
N VAL A 287 -6.07 -33.94 12.97
CA VAL A 287 -5.83 -35.10 13.81
C VAL A 287 -4.71 -34.77 14.76
N ALA A 288 -5.06 -34.43 16.01
CA ALA A 288 -4.06 -34.29 17.06
C ALA A 288 -3.50 -35.65 17.46
N VAL A 289 -2.19 -35.79 17.50
CA VAL A 289 -1.49 -37.06 17.88
C VAL A 289 -1.92 -37.56 19.25
N SER A 290 -2.39 -36.66 20.16
CA SER A 290 -2.83 -36.98 21.49
C SER A 290 -4.29 -37.44 21.60
N GLU A 291 -5.17 -37.01 20.69
CA GLU A 291 -6.62 -37.26 20.80
C GLU A 291 -7.04 -38.51 20.01
N LEU A 292 -6.36 -38.81 18.90
CA LEU A 292 -6.61 -39.97 18.08
C LEU A 292 -5.44 -40.96 18.16
N ARG A 293 -5.55 -41.88 19.09
CA ARG A 293 -4.52 -42.94 19.31
C ARG A 293 -4.49 -43.96 18.18
N GLY A 294 -4.21 -43.53 16.93
CA GLY A 294 -3.92 -44.44 15.84
C GLY A 294 -4.64 -44.23 14.53
N CYS A 295 -4.29 -45.07 13.52
CA CYS A 295 -4.76 -44.96 12.14
C CYS A 295 -6.26 -45.24 11.98
N ARG A 296 -6.86 -46.17 12.75
CA ARG A 296 -8.31 -46.49 12.61
C ARG A 296 -9.23 -45.35 12.98
N PRO A 297 -9.09 -44.67 14.14
CA PRO A 297 -9.90 -43.48 14.46
C PRO A 297 -9.71 -42.34 13.46
N ALA A 298 -8.48 -42.14 12.96
CA ALA A 298 -8.21 -41.12 11.94
C ALA A 298 -8.97 -41.41 10.62
N LEU A 299 -8.94 -42.67 10.16
CA LEU A 299 -9.65 -43.09 8.97
C LEU A 299 -11.18 -42.94 9.12
N GLN A 300 -11.71 -43.31 10.29
CA GLN A 300 -13.14 -43.15 10.61
C GLN A 300 -13.52 -41.67 10.53
N ARG A 301 -12.74 -40.79 11.15
CA ARG A 301 -13.02 -39.35 11.16
C ARG A 301 -12.95 -38.72 9.76
N LEU A 302 -12.02 -39.17 8.89
CA LEU A 302 -11.99 -38.77 7.49
C LEU A 302 -13.27 -39.18 6.76
N SER A 303 -13.74 -40.42 6.96
CA SER A 303 -14.98 -40.94 6.37
C SER A 303 -16.22 -40.21 6.86
N GLU A 304 -16.31 -39.88 8.15
CA GLU A 304 -17.45 -39.15 8.73
C GLU A 304 -17.59 -37.73 8.19
N HIS A 305 -16.48 -37.12 7.75
CA HIS A 305 -16.45 -35.76 7.21
C HIS A 305 -16.32 -35.69 5.69
N ASP A 306 -16.37 -36.86 5.02
CA ASP A 306 -16.20 -36.96 3.56
C ASP A 306 -14.92 -36.23 3.06
N ARG A 307 -13.79 -36.59 3.68
CA ARG A 307 -12.48 -35.99 3.37
C ARG A 307 -11.44 -37.05 3.06
N ASP A 308 -10.56 -36.71 2.12
CA ASP A 308 -9.46 -37.60 1.70
C ASP A 308 -8.17 -37.34 2.49
N TRP A 309 -8.00 -36.17 3.07
CA TRP A 309 -6.76 -35.71 3.71
C TRP A 309 -7.00 -35.16 5.11
N ALA A 310 -6.07 -35.44 6.03
CA ALA A 310 -5.99 -34.82 7.33
C ALA A 310 -4.57 -34.34 7.63
N CYS A 311 -4.49 -33.21 8.34
CA CYS A 311 -3.24 -32.69 8.90
C CYS A 311 -2.99 -33.33 10.27
N VAL A 312 -1.78 -33.82 10.50
CA VAL A 312 -1.34 -34.39 11.80
C VAL A 312 -0.55 -33.31 12.54
N VAL A 313 -1.03 -32.98 13.73
CA VAL A 313 -0.41 -31.97 14.60
C VAL A 313 -0.10 -32.56 15.99
N ASP A 314 0.91 -32.05 16.66
CA ASP A 314 1.19 -32.37 18.06
C ASP A 314 0.26 -31.60 19.03
N PRO A 315 0.28 -31.87 20.35
CA PRO A 315 -0.51 -31.15 21.35
C PRO A 315 -0.24 -29.64 21.41
N SER A 316 0.87 -29.17 20.86
CA SER A 316 1.23 -27.76 20.72
C SER A 316 0.84 -27.17 19.36
N TYR A 317 0.02 -27.88 18.60
CA TYR A 317 -0.39 -27.52 17.21
C TYR A 317 0.77 -27.42 16.22
N ARG A 318 1.93 -28.03 16.49
CA ARG A 318 3.02 -28.09 15.52
C ARG A 318 2.74 -29.15 14.46
N TYR A 319 3.00 -28.80 13.23
CA TYR A 319 2.85 -29.68 12.08
C TYR A 319 3.76 -30.89 12.19
N GLN A 320 3.20 -32.10 12.01
CA GLN A 320 3.92 -33.37 12.03
C GLN A 320 3.90 -34.09 10.67
N GLY A 321 2.94 -33.78 9.81
CA GLY A 321 2.77 -34.37 8.49
C GLY A 321 1.32 -34.42 8.04
N MET A 322 1.09 -35.03 6.88
CA MET A 322 -0.24 -35.27 6.33
C MET A 322 -0.49 -36.78 6.22
N VAL A 323 -1.75 -37.17 6.40
CA VAL A 323 -2.24 -38.52 6.12
C VAL A 323 -3.38 -38.46 5.12
N SER A 324 -3.49 -39.49 4.26
CA SER A 324 -4.65 -39.67 3.36
C SER A 324 -5.48 -40.85 3.80
N ALA A 325 -6.74 -40.93 3.33
CA ALA A 325 -7.57 -42.10 3.52
C ALA A 325 -6.88 -43.37 2.98
N ASP A 326 -6.17 -43.28 1.86
CA ASP A 326 -5.46 -44.37 1.26
C ASP A 326 -4.19 -44.76 2.04
N SER A 327 -3.40 -43.78 2.52
CA SER A 327 -2.22 -44.06 3.36
C SER A 327 -2.61 -44.75 4.66
N LEU A 328 -3.74 -44.33 5.27
CA LEU A 328 -4.28 -44.95 6.47
C LEU A 328 -4.78 -46.38 6.21
N ARG A 329 -5.49 -46.63 5.08
CA ARG A 329 -5.92 -47.98 4.68
C ARG A 329 -4.72 -48.88 4.42
N ALA A 330 -3.71 -48.36 3.71
CA ALA A 330 -2.49 -49.11 3.42
C ALA A 330 -1.73 -49.49 4.68
N ALA A 331 -1.58 -48.56 5.63
CA ALA A 331 -0.93 -48.84 6.91
C ALA A 331 -1.69 -49.85 7.77
N LEU A 332 -3.02 -49.87 7.70
CA LEU A 332 -3.87 -50.80 8.46
C LEU A 332 -3.94 -52.20 7.79
N HIS A 333 -3.52 -52.32 6.54
CA HIS A 333 -3.58 -53.60 5.82
C HIS A 333 -2.60 -54.61 6.45
N GLY A 334 -3.14 -55.74 6.95
CA GLY A 334 -2.37 -56.78 7.58
C GLY A 334 -1.99 -56.53 9.06
N HIS A 335 -2.49 -55.44 9.68
CA HIS A 335 -2.28 -55.17 11.09
C HIS A 335 -3.55 -55.30 11.93
N GLU A 336 -3.55 -56.19 12.91
CA GLU A 336 -4.68 -56.42 13.83
C GLU A 336 -4.67 -55.53 15.11
N GLY A 337 -3.55 -54.83 15.37
CA GLY A 337 -3.33 -54.02 16.60
C GLY A 337 -3.49 -52.52 16.36
N PRO A 338 -3.41 -51.70 17.44
CA PRO A 338 -3.34 -50.27 17.35
C PRO A 338 -2.06 -49.81 16.64
N LEU A 339 -2.18 -49.05 15.58
CA LEU A 339 -1.06 -48.52 14.79
C LEU A 339 -1.03 -46.99 14.86
N GLY A 340 0.14 -46.44 15.25
CA GLY A 340 0.35 -45.00 15.35
C GLY A 340 0.33 -44.29 13.98
N LEU A 341 -0.06 -43.03 13.95
CA LEU A 341 -0.18 -42.20 12.73
C LEU A 341 1.13 -42.03 11.96
N GLN A 342 2.27 -42.18 12.63
CA GLN A 342 3.60 -42.09 11.99
C GLN A 342 3.80 -43.10 10.86
N HIS A 343 3.09 -44.23 10.90
CA HIS A 343 3.19 -45.29 9.87
C HIS A 343 2.34 -45.01 8.62
N ALA A 344 1.45 -44.01 8.72
CA ALA A 344 0.58 -43.60 7.63
C ALA A 344 0.91 -42.21 7.08
N LEU A 345 1.94 -41.55 7.59
CA LEU A 345 2.38 -40.26 7.09
C LEU A 345 2.80 -40.38 5.62
N VAL A 346 2.26 -39.49 4.78
CA VAL A 346 2.65 -39.41 3.37
C VAL A 346 3.97 -38.67 3.25
N PRO A 347 5.04 -39.29 2.73
CA PRO A 347 6.34 -38.67 2.61
C PRO A 347 6.35 -37.55 1.56
N GLY A 348 7.28 -36.59 1.72
CA GLY A 348 7.52 -35.55 0.71
C GLY A 348 6.58 -34.33 0.78
N ILE A 349 5.61 -34.28 1.71
CA ILE A 349 4.74 -33.13 1.89
C ILE A 349 5.40 -32.17 2.89
N THR A 350 6.00 -31.11 2.36
CA THR A 350 6.60 -30.02 3.19
C THR A 350 5.62 -28.87 3.34
N PRO A 351 5.47 -28.32 4.56
CA PRO A 351 4.63 -27.15 4.76
C PRO A 351 5.25 -25.90 4.13
N VAL A 352 4.43 -24.90 3.85
CA VAL A 352 4.87 -23.56 3.47
C VAL A 352 4.68 -22.62 4.64
N ASP A 353 5.54 -21.60 4.73
CA ASP A 353 5.40 -20.54 5.71
C ASP A 353 4.17 -19.68 5.41
N SER A 354 3.51 -19.18 6.44
CA SER A 354 2.32 -18.32 6.31
C SER A 354 2.61 -17.01 5.56
N SER A 355 3.85 -16.55 5.58
CA SER A 355 4.31 -15.36 4.84
C SER A 355 4.64 -15.63 3.36
N PHE A 356 4.57 -16.87 2.91
CA PHE A 356 4.92 -17.27 1.55
C PHE A 356 3.95 -16.65 0.53
N PRO A 357 4.44 -15.95 -0.55
CA PRO A 357 3.58 -15.29 -1.53
C PRO A 357 2.67 -16.27 -2.27
N VAL A 358 1.38 -15.93 -2.41
CA VAL A 358 0.40 -16.80 -3.10
C VAL A 358 0.81 -17.10 -4.53
N ARG A 359 1.35 -16.13 -5.26
CA ARG A 359 1.81 -16.31 -6.64
C ARG A 359 2.88 -17.39 -6.80
N GLU A 360 3.65 -17.69 -5.75
CA GLU A 360 4.71 -18.69 -5.78
C GLU A 360 4.22 -20.10 -5.37
N LEU A 361 2.95 -20.22 -4.96
CA LEU A 361 2.34 -21.50 -4.60
C LEU A 361 2.05 -22.41 -5.81
N TYR A 362 1.88 -21.82 -7.01
CA TYR A 362 1.49 -22.58 -8.21
C TYR A 362 2.40 -23.77 -8.49
N GLY A 363 3.72 -23.54 -8.50
CA GLY A 363 4.70 -24.60 -8.76
C GLY A 363 4.60 -25.73 -7.73
N ARG A 364 4.53 -25.37 -6.45
CA ARG A 364 4.43 -26.36 -5.36
C ARG A 364 3.13 -27.18 -5.41
N MET A 365 2.02 -26.53 -5.78
CA MET A 365 0.73 -27.20 -5.87
C MET A 365 0.61 -28.16 -7.07
N LEU A 366 1.37 -27.95 -8.14
CA LEU A 366 1.43 -28.87 -9.24
C LEU A 366 2.13 -30.17 -8.85
N GLU A 367 3.16 -30.09 -8.03
CA GLU A 367 4.00 -31.21 -7.60
C GLU A 367 3.38 -32.01 -6.43
N THR A 368 2.45 -31.40 -5.68
CA THR A 368 1.91 -31.99 -4.45
C THR A 368 0.51 -32.59 -4.70
N PRO A 369 0.28 -33.87 -4.39
CA PRO A 369 -1.04 -34.50 -4.56
C PRO A 369 -2.06 -34.08 -3.48
N SER A 370 -1.58 -33.59 -2.34
CA SER A 370 -2.37 -33.17 -1.17
C SER A 370 -2.66 -31.67 -1.17
N PRO A 371 -3.61 -31.19 -0.34
CA PRO A 371 -3.64 -29.80 0.07
C PRO A 371 -2.29 -29.39 0.67
N LEU A 372 -1.83 -28.17 0.38
CA LEU A 372 -0.55 -27.65 0.88
C LEU A 372 -0.71 -27.18 2.33
N PRO A 373 -0.02 -27.76 3.31
CA PRO A 373 -0.11 -27.32 4.69
C PRO A 373 0.65 -26.01 4.87
N VAL A 374 0.07 -25.09 5.67
CA VAL A 374 0.62 -23.78 6.00
C VAL A 374 0.94 -23.71 7.48
N VAL A 375 2.13 -23.22 7.82
CA VAL A 375 2.62 -23.09 9.20
C VAL A 375 3.05 -21.66 9.50
N ASP A 376 2.97 -21.25 10.77
CA ASP A 376 3.54 -19.99 11.22
C ASP A 376 5.07 -20.10 11.43
N GLU A 377 5.71 -18.97 11.76
CA GLU A 377 7.16 -18.89 12.04
C GLU A 377 7.64 -19.84 13.15
N ARG A 378 6.71 -20.34 13.99
CA ARG A 378 6.99 -21.30 15.06
C ARG A 378 6.72 -22.76 14.66
N GLY A 379 6.37 -22.98 13.39
CA GLY A 379 6.02 -24.29 12.84
C GLY A 379 4.64 -24.80 13.28
N ARG A 380 3.75 -23.93 13.79
CA ARG A 380 2.38 -24.30 14.16
C ARG A 380 1.48 -24.26 12.93
N TYR A 381 0.63 -25.25 12.81
CA TYR A 381 -0.31 -25.35 11.71
C TYR A 381 -1.35 -24.22 11.74
N VAL A 382 -1.41 -23.46 10.66
CA VAL A 382 -2.36 -22.36 10.45
C VAL A 382 -3.58 -22.85 9.66
N GLY A 383 -3.35 -23.67 8.64
CA GLY A 383 -4.37 -24.18 7.74
C GLY A 383 -3.76 -24.90 6.56
N SER A 384 -4.59 -25.24 5.56
CA SER A 384 -4.12 -25.82 4.30
C SER A 384 -4.76 -25.11 3.11
N ILE A 385 -4.06 -25.13 1.98
CA ILE A 385 -4.52 -24.57 0.71
C ILE A 385 -4.75 -25.73 -0.26
N SER A 386 -6.00 -25.95 -0.67
CA SER A 386 -6.33 -26.90 -1.73
C SER A 386 -6.25 -26.24 -3.12
N LYS A 387 -6.15 -27.05 -4.18
CA LYS A 387 -6.23 -26.55 -5.56
C LYS A 387 -7.51 -25.75 -5.81
N ASN A 388 -8.64 -26.21 -5.26
CA ASN A 388 -9.91 -25.50 -5.37
C ASN A 388 -9.89 -24.17 -4.59
N THR A 389 -9.24 -24.10 -3.42
CA THR A 389 -9.08 -22.87 -2.65
C THR A 389 -8.30 -21.85 -3.47
N LEU A 390 -7.19 -22.26 -4.08
CA LEU A 390 -6.38 -21.37 -4.90
C LEU A 390 -7.12 -20.92 -6.16
N LEU A 391 -7.81 -21.83 -6.87
CA LEU A 391 -8.57 -21.48 -8.06
C LEU A 391 -9.71 -20.51 -7.76
N ARG A 392 -10.44 -20.71 -6.67
CA ARG A 392 -11.50 -19.77 -6.24
C ARG A 392 -10.93 -18.41 -5.84
N PHE A 393 -9.78 -18.37 -5.20
CA PHE A 393 -9.10 -17.12 -4.86
C PHE A 393 -8.69 -16.32 -6.11
N LEU A 394 -8.38 -17.00 -7.20
CA LEU A 394 -8.00 -16.39 -8.47
C LEU A 394 -9.17 -16.04 -9.38
N ASP A 395 -10.37 -16.51 -9.05
CA ASP A 395 -11.57 -16.21 -9.82
C ASP A 395 -12.03 -14.79 -9.53
N PRO A 396 -12.00 -13.87 -10.52
CA PRO A 396 -12.38 -12.48 -10.31
C PRO A 396 -13.87 -12.30 -9.93
N GLU A 397 -14.71 -13.32 -10.12
CA GLU A 397 -16.13 -13.31 -9.73
C GLU A 397 -16.36 -13.76 -8.29
N THR A 398 -15.32 -14.15 -7.56
CA THR A 398 -15.41 -14.55 -6.16
C THR A 398 -14.72 -13.56 -5.23
N ASP A 399 -15.26 -13.40 -4.01
CA ASP A 399 -14.56 -12.71 -2.94
C ASP A 399 -13.33 -13.52 -2.47
N ILE A 400 -12.46 -12.92 -1.67
CA ILE A 400 -11.27 -13.57 -1.11
C ILE A 400 -11.65 -14.81 -0.27
N ALA A 401 -12.87 -14.89 0.25
CA ALA A 401 -13.41 -16.06 0.92
C ALA A 401 -13.90 -17.13 -0.07
N GLY A 402 -13.90 -16.84 -1.38
CA GLY A 402 -14.35 -17.72 -2.45
C GLY A 402 -15.87 -17.84 -2.51
N ASN A 403 -16.60 -16.81 -2.05
CA ASN A 403 -18.02 -16.68 -2.27
C ASN A 403 -18.27 -15.90 -3.56
N PRO A 404 -19.30 -16.20 -4.35
CA PRO A 404 -19.61 -15.41 -5.54
C PRO A 404 -19.91 -13.97 -5.13
N LEU A 405 -19.29 -13.02 -5.86
CA LEU A 405 -19.63 -11.61 -5.71
C LEU A 405 -21.11 -11.41 -6.08
N PRO A 406 -21.86 -10.51 -5.41
CA PRO A 406 -23.22 -10.18 -5.81
C PRO A 406 -23.19 -9.75 -7.28
N GLN A 407 -23.95 -10.45 -8.13
CA GLN A 407 -24.13 -10.04 -9.54
C GLN A 407 -24.92 -8.74 -9.51
N ASP A 408 -24.40 -7.71 -10.18
CA ASP A 408 -25.14 -6.47 -10.39
C ASP A 408 -26.46 -6.77 -11.09
N GLU A 409 -27.56 -6.79 -10.34
CA GLU A 409 -28.86 -6.57 -10.92
C GLU A 409 -28.88 -5.10 -11.39
N ALA A 410 -28.77 -4.96 -12.71
CA ALA A 410 -29.01 -3.78 -13.52
C ALA A 410 -28.99 -2.41 -12.81
N ALA A 411 -27.94 -1.67 -13.07
CA ALA A 411 -27.89 -0.22 -12.82
C ALA A 411 -29.02 0.48 -13.57
N ASP A 412 -30.12 0.72 -12.86
CA ASP A 412 -31.07 1.78 -13.20
C ASP A 412 -31.81 2.22 -11.94
N THR A 413 -31.19 3.11 -11.21
CA THR A 413 -31.77 4.17 -10.35
C THR A 413 -30.63 4.81 -9.55
N ALA A 414 -29.98 5.80 -10.13
CA ALA A 414 -29.07 6.68 -9.39
C ALA A 414 -29.88 7.54 -8.41
N ALA A 415 -29.85 7.16 -7.14
CA ALA A 415 -30.17 8.09 -6.06
C ALA A 415 -28.92 8.94 -5.77
N PRO A 416 -29.05 10.25 -5.54
CA PRO A 416 -27.89 11.11 -5.32
C PRO A 416 -27.20 10.76 -4.00
N ASP A 417 -25.88 10.59 -4.04
CA ASP A 417 -25.01 10.37 -2.89
C ASP A 417 -25.27 11.41 -1.79
N GLN A 418 -25.75 10.94 -0.65
CA GLN A 418 -25.86 11.77 0.55
C GLN A 418 -24.47 11.99 1.14
N VAL A 419 -24.06 13.25 1.18
CA VAL A 419 -22.87 13.71 1.92
C VAL A 419 -23.08 13.42 3.41
N PRO A 420 -22.16 12.77 4.14
CA PRO A 420 -22.30 12.59 5.57
C PRO A 420 -22.33 13.95 6.27
N ALA A 421 -23.36 14.16 7.12
CA ALA A 421 -23.56 15.39 7.88
C ALA A 421 -22.34 15.64 8.77
N MET A 422 -21.77 16.83 8.70
CA MET A 422 -20.70 17.30 9.57
C MET A 422 -21.16 17.26 11.03
N ALA A 423 -20.45 16.52 11.88
CA ALA A 423 -20.62 16.57 13.32
C ALA A 423 -20.29 17.99 13.80
N SER A 424 -21.29 18.66 14.41
CA SER A 424 -21.15 19.96 15.01
C SER A 424 -20.11 19.94 16.13
N ALA A 425 -19.08 20.78 16.02
CA ALA A 425 -18.09 21.00 17.08
C ALA A 425 -18.78 21.57 18.33
N PRO A 426 -18.38 21.22 19.56
CA PRO A 426 -18.95 21.80 20.76
C PRO A 426 -18.54 23.27 20.89
N GLU A 427 -19.54 24.13 21.01
CA GLU A 427 -19.42 25.54 21.34
C GLU A 427 -18.71 25.69 22.70
N THR A 428 -17.48 26.17 22.72
CA THR A 428 -16.80 26.58 23.96
C THR A 428 -17.45 27.87 24.47
N ALA A 429 -18.15 27.76 25.61
CA ALA A 429 -18.76 28.85 26.36
C ALA A 429 -17.76 29.99 26.61
N ARG A 430 -18.02 31.16 26.04
CA ARG A 430 -17.41 32.43 26.46
C ARG A 430 -18.01 32.85 27.80
N SER A 431 -17.24 32.67 28.85
CA SER A 431 -17.48 33.32 30.14
C SER A 431 -17.27 34.83 30.02
N ALA A 432 -18.33 35.59 30.20
CA ALA A 432 -18.30 37.02 30.33
C ALA A 432 -17.70 37.40 31.71
N ALA A 433 -16.55 38.06 31.72
CA ALA A 433 -16.07 38.80 32.88
C ALA A 433 -16.42 40.28 32.68
N THR A 434 -17.35 40.77 33.48
CA THR A 434 -17.63 42.20 33.67
C THR A 434 -16.51 42.86 34.45
N PRO A 435 -16.09 44.07 34.14
CA PRO A 435 -15.19 44.88 35.02
C PRO A 435 -16.02 45.69 36.00
N SER A 436 -15.67 45.64 37.27
CA SER A 436 -16.09 46.61 38.25
C SER A 436 -14.89 47.38 38.79
N ALA A 437 -15.07 48.70 38.80
CA ALA A 437 -14.34 49.80 39.48
C ALA A 437 -12.87 50.01 39.11
#